data_7763ac76adbe5b185f3437bcbb18a136
#
_entry.id   7763ac76adbe5b185f3437bcbb18a136
#
_cell.length_a   1.000
_cell.length_b   1.000
_cell.length_c   1.000
_cell.angle_alpha   90.00
_cell.angle_beta   90.00
_cell.angle_gamma   90.00
#
_symmetry.space_group_name_H-M   'P 1'
#
loop_
_entity.id
_entity.type
_entity.pdbx_description
1 polymer ?
#
loop_
_entity_poly.entity_id
_entity_poly.type
_entity_poly.pdbx_seq_one_letter_code
_entity_poly.pdbx_strand_id
1 'polypeptide(L)'
;MDPIHTQHSAPSEQFVSLALLGDVGRPATLTVGDLRDGWEQHRAEVVFDCATSGPRRHRFEGPLLREVVLDAHPLFDARRRKERSRFVLSVSGGDGHHALVAWAEIDADFGDAPVLLATRLDGADLDVAGSQLVVPSDRCGARYVSTVTRVWVGAWQEEVPARLGPSSEGKRIYHGASHNAL
;
A
#
# COMPACT_ATOMS: atom_id res chain seq x y z
N MET A 1 36.29 -49.64 1.12
CA MET A 1 35.12 -49.09 1.84
C MET A 1 35.34 -47.61 1.97
N ASP A 2 34.80 -46.82 1.00
CA ASP A 2 34.92 -45.38 1.00
C ASP A 2 33.78 -44.76 1.82
N PRO A 3 34.10 -43.74 2.65
CA PRO A 3 33.04 -43.09 3.41
C PRO A 3 32.30 -42.10 2.49
N ILE A 4 30.99 -42.28 2.36
CA ILE A 4 30.06 -41.42 1.70
C ILE A 4 30.06 -40.04 2.41
N HIS A 5 30.61 -39.03 1.81
CA HIS A 5 30.50 -37.64 2.24
C HIS A 5 29.07 -37.16 1.95
N THR A 6 28.23 -37.21 2.96
CA THR A 6 26.93 -36.51 2.94
C THR A 6 27.18 -35.03 3.08
N GLN A 7 27.17 -34.32 1.96
CA GLN A 7 27.12 -32.85 1.97
C GLN A 7 25.77 -32.42 2.52
N HIS A 8 25.77 -31.94 3.75
CA HIS A 8 24.66 -31.17 4.30
C HIS A 8 24.70 -29.79 3.60
N SER A 9 23.88 -29.64 2.57
CA SER A 9 23.53 -28.31 2.07
C SER A 9 22.83 -27.56 3.20
N ALA A 10 23.44 -26.47 3.65
CA ALA A 10 22.78 -25.55 4.57
C ALA A 10 21.48 -25.04 3.90
N PRO A 11 20.37 -24.93 4.64
CA PRO A 11 19.17 -24.35 4.09
C PRO A 11 19.50 -22.94 3.60
N SER A 12 19.27 -22.66 2.32
CA SER A 12 19.36 -21.32 1.76
C SER A 12 18.33 -20.47 2.50
N GLU A 13 18.76 -19.48 3.27
CA GLU A 13 17.87 -18.47 3.85
C GLU A 13 17.12 -17.84 2.70
N GLN A 14 15.82 -18.12 2.61
CA GLN A 14 14.95 -17.48 1.62
C GLN A 14 14.65 -16.07 2.12
N PHE A 15 15.35 -15.10 1.56
CA PHE A 15 15.05 -13.69 1.79
C PHE A 15 13.68 -13.35 1.19
N VAL A 16 12.85 -12.69 1.98
CA VAL A 16 11.54 -12.21 1.51
C VAL A 16 11.77 -10.99 0.62
N SER A 17 11.17 -11.00 -0.55
CA SER A 17 11.19 -9.87 -1.49
C SER A 17 9.80 -9.33 -1.73
N LEU A 18 9.71 -8.05 -2.09
CA LEU A 18 8.49 -7.40 -2.55
C LEU A 18 8.57 -7.09 -4.05
N ALA A 19 7.43 -7.20 -4.74
CA ALA A 19 7.28 -6.79 -6.12
C ALA A 19 6.69 -5.36 -6.17
N LEU A 20 7.40 -4.43 -6.82
CA LEU A 20 6.91 -3.09 -7.15
C LEU A 20 6.46 -3.10 -8.61
N LEU A 21 5.18 -2.86 -8.86
CA LEU A 21 4.55 -3.02 -10.17
C LEU A 21 3.33 -2.11 -10.36
N GLY A 22 2.69 -2.19 -11.52
CA GLY A 22 1.55 -1.37 -11.90
C GLY A 22 1.94 -0.31 -12.93
N ASP A 23 1.38 0.90 -12.80
CA ASP A 23 1.65 2.03 -13.71
C ASP A 23 3.01 2.66 -13.40
N VAL A 24 4.08 1.90 -13.56
CA VAL A 24 5.48 2.30 -13.36
C VAL A 24 6.32 1.98 -14.57
N GLY A 25 7.30 2.82 -14.88
CA GLY A 25 8.21 2.63 -16.00
C GLY A 25 9.30 1.58 -15.73
N ARG A 26 9.58 1.29 -14.45
CA ARG A 26 10.60 0.32 -14.00
C ARG A 26 10.05 -0.60 -12.91
N PRO A 27 9.27 -1.62 -13.26
CA PRO A 27 8.90 -2.65 -12.29
C PRO A 27 10.14 -3.32 -11.70
N ALA A 28 10.11 -3.62 -10.38
CA ALA A 28 11.25 -4.19 -9.68
C ALA A 28 10.83 -5.25 -8.67
N THR A 29 11.76 -6.14 -8.35
CA THR A 29 11.67 -7.03 -7.19
C THR A 29 12.77 -6.62 -6.24
N LEU A 30 12.42 -6.26 -5.01
CA LEU A 30 13.33 -5.68 -4.03
C LEU A 30 13.36 -6.55 -2.77
N THR A 31 14.54 -6.85 -2.28
CA THR A 31 14.76 -7.44 -0.96
C THR A 31 14.80 -6.34 0.11
N VAL A 32 14.78 -6.74 1.39
CA VAL A 32 15.00 -5.78 2.49
C VAL A 32 16.41 -5.16 2.42
N GLY A 33 17.40 -5.95 1.98
CA GLY A 33 18.75 -5.46 1.72
C GLY A 33 18.80 -4.38 0.64
N ASP A 34 18.11 -4.60 -0.51
CA ASP A 34 18.02 -3.59 -1.57
C ASP A 34 17.39 -2.30 -1.06
N LEU A 35 16.32 -2.39 -0.24
CA LEU A 35 15.66 -1.24 0.36
C LEU A 35 16.59 -0.50 1.35
N ARG A 36 17.44 -1.22 2.08
CA ARG A 36 18.37 -0.64 3.05
C ARG A 36 19.52 0.09 2.38
N ASP A 37 20.07 -0.51 1.33
CA ASP A 37 21.29 -0.03 0.68
C ASP A 37 21.01 0.98 -0.44
N GLY A 38 19.81 0.95 -1.03
CA GLY A 38 19.43 1.76 -2.19
C GLY A 38 18.89 3.15 -1.85
N TRP A 39 18.38 3.37 -0.64
CA TRP A 39 17.71 4.63 -0.26
C TRP A 39 18.11 5.12 1.13
N GLU A 40 17.89 6.41 1.38
CA GLU A 40 18.05 7.00 2.70
C GLU A 40 17.12 6.35 3.71
N GLN A 41 17.65 6.01 4.90
CA GLN A 41 16.89 5.36 5.96
C GLN A 41 16.35 6.41 6.94
N HIS A 42 15.02 6.48 7.01
CA HIS A 42 14.29 7.35 7.94
C HIS A 42 13.85 6.56 9.16
N ARG A 43 13.56 7.28 10.26
CA ARG A 43 13.13 6.70 11.53
C ARG A 43 11.72 7.15 11.88
N ALA A 44 10.90 6.21 12.36
CA ALA A 44 9.60 6.52 12.92
C ALA A 44 9.40 5.77 14.25
N GLU A 45 8.84 6.46 15.25
CA GLU A 45 8.33 5.84 16.45
C GLU A 45 6.80 5.78 16.36
N VAL A 46 6.23 4.59 16.54
CA VAL A 46 4.79 4.35 16.44
C VAL A 46 4.32 3.67 17.73
N VAL A 47 3.16 4.06 18.20
CA VAL A 47 2.48 3.39 19.32
C VAL A 47 1.29 2.65 18.76
N PHE A 48 1.35 1.33 18.75
CA PHE A 48 0.20 0.49 18.42
C PHE A 48 -0.60 0.23 19.70
N ASP A 49 -1.85 0.64 19.68
CA ASP A 49 -2.81 0.31 20.75
C ASP A 49 -3.44 -1.05 20.42
N CYS A 50 -2.94 -2.08 21.07
CA CYS A 50 -3.47 -3.43 20.90
C CYS A 50 -4.50 -3.70 21.99
N ALA A 51 -5.73 -4.07 21.60
CA ALA A 51 -6.85 -4.32 22.51
C ALA A 51 -6.55 -5.38 23.58
N THR A 52 -5.60 -6.29 23.33
CA THR A 52 -5.27 -7.40 24.24
C THR A 52 -4.01 -7.17 25.07
N SER A 53 -3.04 -6.37 24.59
CA SER A 53 -1.75 -6.19 25.24
C SER A 53 -1.41 -4.74 25.61
N GLY A 54 -2.36 -3.81 25.38
CA GLY A 54 -2.16 -2.38 25.62
C GLY A 54 -1.20 -1.72 24.62
N PRO A 55 -0.92 -0.42 24.80
CA PRO A 55 -0.07 0.33 23.88
C PRO A 55 1.36 -0.18 23.91
N ARG A 56 1.92 -0.49 22.75
CA ARG A 56 3.34 -0.83 22.56
C ARG A 56 3.98 0.18 21.64
N ARG A 57 5.12 0.69 22.07
CA ARG A 57 5.95 1.60 21.28
C ARG A 57 6.95 0.75 20.48
N HIS A 58 7.02 1.04 19.19
CA HIS A 58 7.99 0.43 18.28
C HIS A 58 8.76 1.50 17.55
N ARG A 59 10.03 1.22 17.24
CA ARG A 59 10.89 2.04 16.40
C ARG A 59 11.13 1.32 15.08
N PHE A 60 10.78 1.98 14.00
CA PHE A 60 11.02 1.50 12.64
C PHE A 60 12.10 2.35 11.97
N GLU A 61 12.89 1.70 11.10
CA GLU A 61 13.83 2.36 10.21
C GLU A 61 13.62 1.81 8.80
N GLY A 62 13.65 2.68 7.78
CA GLY A 62 13.47 2.29 6.37
C GLY A 62 13.37 3.49 5.45
N PRO A 63 13.41 3.25 4.11
CA PRO A 63 13.21 4.30 3.14
C PRO A 63 11.76 4.81 3.16
N LEU A 64 11.57 6.04 2.70
CA LEU A 64 10.25 6.55 2.40
C LEU A 64 9.64 5.78 1.23
N LEU A 65 8.40 5.32 1.38
CA LEU A 65 7.65 4.65 0.31
C LEU A 65 7.61 5.50 -0.98
N ARG A 66 7.46 6.83 -0.81
CA ARG A 66 7.49 7.80 -1.91
C ARG A 66 8.75 7.70 -2.76
N GLU A 67 9.93 7.64 -2.12
CA GLU A 67 11.22 7.64 -2.82
C GLU A 67 11.45 6.35 -3.61
N VAL A 68 11.08 5.22 -3.00
CA VAL A 68 11.14 3.91 -3.67
C VAL A 68 10.22 3.88 -4.91
N VAL A 69 9.01 4.44 -4.80
CA VAL A 69 8.07 4.50 -5.93
C VAL A 69 8.52 5.51 -6.99
N LEU A 70 9.09 6.66 -6.60
CA LEU A 70 9.61 7.65 -7.57
C LEU A 70 10.76 7.09 -8.39
N ASP A 71 11.63 6.27 -7.81
CA ASP A 71 12.73 5.63 -8.55
C ASP A 71 12.22 4.59 -9.56
N ALA A 72 11.06 4.00 -9.32
CA ALA A 72 10.37 3.13 -10.28
C ALA A 72 9.67 3.91 -11.43
N HIS A 73 9.76 5.22 -11.46
CA HIS A 73 9.18 6.11 -12.48
C HIS A 73 7.67 5.91 -12.68
N PRO A 74 6.82 6.30 -11.74
CA PRO A 74 5.37 6.19 -11.89
C PRO A 74 4.89 6.96 -13.13
N LEU A 75 3.95 6.36 -13.87
CA LEU A 75 3.49 6.84 -15.18
C LEU A 75 2.43 7.94 -15.04
N PHE A 76 2.70 8.97 -14.26
CA PHE A 76 1.93 10.21 -14.23
C PHE A 76 2.77 11.40 -14.72
N ASP A 77 2.12 12.44 -15.24
CA ASP A 77 2.81 13.70 -15.51
C ASP A 77 3.09 14.44 -14.19
N ALA A 78 4.37 14.49 -13.80
CA ALA A 78 4.83 15.14 -12.56
C ALA A 78 4.41 16.62 -12.47
N ARG A 79 4.16 17.30 -13.60
CA ARG A 79 3.72 18.70 -13.66
C ARG A 79 2.22 18.86 -13.41
N ARG A 80 1.44 17.79 -13.53
CA ARG A 80 -0.02 17.80 -13.44
C ARG A 80 -0.50 17.31 -12.08
N ARG A 81 -0.59 18.22 -11.10
CA ARG A 81 -1.00 17.90 -9.73
C ARG A 81 -2.31 17.11 -9.66
N LYS A 82 -3.33 17.50 -10.45
CA LYS A 82 -4.63 16.80 -10.48
C LYS A 82 -4.53 15.37 -10.99
N GLU A 83 -3.56 15.06 -11.85
CA GLU A 83 -3.32 13.72 -12.33
C GLU A 83 -2.66 12.87 -11.23
N ARG A 84 -1.60 13.38 -10.59
CA ARG A 84 -0.93 12.72 -9.48
C ARG A 84 -1.87 12.39 -8.32
N SER A 85 -2.81 13.29 -7.99
CA SER A 85 -3.75 13.07 -6.89
C SER A 85 -4.75 11.91 -7.11
N ARG A 86 -4.83 11.37 -8.34
CA ARG A 86 -5.66 10.20 -8.67
C ARG A 86 -4.94 8.87 -8.48
N PHE A 87 -3.62 8.92 -8.26
CA PHE A 87 -2.84 7.69 -8.06
C PHE A 87 -3.00 7.17 -6.64
N VAL A 88 -3.03 5.85 -6.54
CA VAL A 88 -3.08 5.12 -5.29
C VAL A 88 -2.03 4.01 -5.30
N LEU A 89 -1.58 3.64 -4.12
CA LEU A 89 -0.73 2.49 -3.89
C LEU A 89 -1.51 1.44 -3.12
N SER A 90 -1.52 0.20 -3.62
CA SER A 90 -2.01 -0.96 -2.88
C SER A 90 -0.82 -1.76 -2.39
N VAL A 91 -0.66 -1.84 -1.07
CA VAL A 91 0.43 -2.58 -0.43
C VAL A 91 -0.14 -3.84 0.18
N SER A 92 0.40 -5.00 -0.20
CA SER A 92 -0.09 -6.31 0.24
C SER A 92 0.98 -7.07 1.02
N GLY A 93 0.59 -7.72 2.10
CA GLY A 93 1.42 -8.58 2.93
C GLY A 93 1.31 -10.07 2.60
N GLY A 94 2.21 -10.86 3.14
CA GLY A 94 2.24 -12.30 2.95
C GLY A 94 1.08 -13.05 3.60
N ASP A 95 0.42 -12.45 4.58
CA ASP A 95 -0.78 -12.96 5.28
C ASP A 95 -2.10 -12.64 4.55
N GLY A 96 -2.03 -11.93 3.41
CA GLY A 96 -3.19 -11.48 2.64
C GLY A 96 -3.76 -10.14 3.12
N HIS A 97 -3.23 -9.55 4.20
CA HIS A 97 -3.59 -8.19 4.58
C HIS A 97 -3.13 -7.18 3.53
N HIS A 98 -3.92 -6.14 3.29
CA HIS A 98 -3.54 -5.07 2.38
C HIS A 98 -4.04 -3.72 2.87
N ALA A 99 -3.29 -2.68 2.52
CA ALA A 99 -3.63 -1.30 2.80
C ALA A 99 -3.55 -0.44 1.54
N LEU A 100 -4.33 0.62 1.50
CA LEU A 100 -4.28 1.64 0.46
C LEU A 100 -3.62 2.91 1.01
N VAL A 101 -2.74 3.49 0.21
CA VAL A 101 -2.12 4.79 0.45
C VAL A 101 -2.39 5.65 -0.78
N ALA A 102 -3.04 6.79 -0.61
CA ALA A 102 -3.19 7.73 -1.72
C ALA A 102 -1.84 8.38 -2.04
N TRP A 103 -1.50 8.54 -3.32
CA TRP A 103 -0.28 9.25 -3.68
C TRP A 103 -0.21 10.65 -3.03
N ALA A 104 -1.34 11.34 -2.97
CA ALA A 104 -1.43 12.65 -2.34
C ALA A 104 -1.14 12.67 -0.82
N GLU A 105 -1.18 11.53 -0.12
CA GLU A 105 -0.77 11.47 1.28
C GLU A 105 0.77 11.61 1.40
N ILE A 106 1.52 11.01 0.48
CA ILE A 106 2.98 10.87 0.56
C ILE A 106 3.75 11.82 -0.36
N ASP A 107 3.09 12.42 -1.35
CA ASP A 107 3.70 13.38 -2.28
C ASP A 107 4.06 14.68 -1.56
N ALA A 108 5.29 15.17 -1.75
CA ALA A 108 5.82 16.38 -1.11
C ALA A 108 5.04 17.67 -1.44
N ASP A 109 4.34 17.72 -2.58
CA ASP A 109 3.48 18.86 -2.94
C ASP A 109 2.12 18.85 -2.21
N PHE A 110 1.77 17.77 -1.49
CA PHE A 110 0.49 17.59 -0.82
C PHE A 110 0.66 17.26 0.67
N GLY A 111 0.49 15.98 1.05
CA GLY A 111 0.49 15.58 2.45
C GLY A 111 1.88 15.37 3.06
N ASP A 112 2.86 15.06 2.24
CA ASP A 112 4.26 14.78 2.64
C ASP A 112 4.39 13.82 3.84
N ALA A 113 3.44 12.88 3.97
CA ALA A 113 3.44 11.93 5.07
C ALA A 113 4.65 10.97 4.97
N PRO A 114 5.43 10.79 6.06
CA PRO A 114 6.63 9.97 6.05
C PRO A 114 6.31 8.47 6.17
N VAL A 115 5.57 7.93 5.22
CA VAL A 115 5.24 6.50 5.15
C VAL A 115 6.48 5.71 4.78
N LEU A 116 6.81 4.66 5.56
CA LEU A 116 8.02 3.86 5.41
C LEU A 116 7.74 2.46 4.83
N LEU A 117 8.69 1.97 4.04
CA LEU A 117 8.95 0.55 3.85
C LEU A 117 10.07 0.15 4.83
N ALA A 118 9.69 -0.32 6.01
CA ALA A 118 10.64 -0.57 7.08
C ALA A 118 11.57 -1.74 6.74
N THR A 119 12.87 -1.55 7.02
CA THR A 119 13.95 -2.53 6.89
C THR A 119 14.43 -3.02 8.26
N ARG A 120 14.07 -2.27 9.35
CA ARG A 120 14.37 -2.61 10.74
C ARG A 120 13.19 -2.33 11.65
N LEU A 121 13.06 -3.16 12.68
CA LEU A 121 12.09 -3.01 13.77
C LEU A 121 12.82 -3.17 15.11
N ASP A 122 12.75 -2.17 15.98
CA ASP A 122 13.40 -2.13 17.30
C ASP A 122 14.89 -2.49 17.27
N GLY A 123 15.57 -2.11 16.18
CA GLY A 123 16.98 -2.38 15.93
C GLY A 123 17.31 -3.73 15.30
N ALA A 124 16.32 -4.61 15.14
CA ALA A 124 16.49 -5.89 14.43
C ALA A 124 16.25 -5.73 12.93
N ASP A 125 17.07 -6.37 12.11
CA ASP A 125 16.91 -6.41 10.66
C ASP A 125 15.71 -7.28 10.26
N LEU A 126 15.00 -6.89 9.19
CA LEU A 126 13.81 -7.55 8.69
C LEU A 126 14.07 -8.45 7.47
N ASP A 127 15.32 -8.82 7.19
CA ASP A 127 15.70 -9.57 5.97
C ASP A 127 14.91 -10.88 5.81
N VAL A 128 14.68 -11.59 6.91
CA VAL A 128 13.92 -12.85 6.94
C VAL A 128 12.41 -12.62 7.11
N ALA A 129 12.04 -11.62 7.93
CA ALA A 129 10.63 -11.31 8.22
C ALA A 129 9.93 -10.55 7.07
N GLY A 130 10.70 -9.96 6.17
CA GLY A 130 10.21 -9.09 5.10
C GLY A 130 9.96 -7.66 5.53
N SER A 131 10.00 -6.74 4.57
CA SER A 131 9.72 -5.32 4.80
C SER A 131 8.30 -5.11 5.35
N GLN A 132 8.11 -3.99 6.05
CA GLN A 132 6.83 -3.66 6.67
C GLN A 132 6.38 -2.26 6.25
N LEU A 133 5.10 -2.11 5.89
CA LEU A 133 4.51 -0.79 5.67
C LEU A 133 4.18 -0.15 7.00
N VAL A 134 4.69 1.06 7.23
CA VAL A 134 4.45 1.84 8.44
C VAL A 134 3.93 3.21 8.07
N VAL A 135 2.77 3.57 8.62
CA VAL A 135 2.15 4.90 8.47
C VAL A 135 2.18 5.60 9.83
N PRO A 136 3.21 6.43 10.09
CA PRO A 136 3.43 6.99 11.44
C PRO A 136 2.34 7.90 11.95
N SER A 137 1.57 8.52 11.06
CA SER A 137 0.44 9.40 11.40
C SER A 137 -0.82 8.65 11.86
N ASP A 138 -0.90 7.35 11.65
CA ASP A 138 -2.07 6.56 12.03
C ASP A 138 -2.12 6.36 13.54
N ARG A 139 -3.32 6.50 14.10
CA ARG A 139 -3.58 6.26 15.53
C ARG A 139 -3.74 4.79 15.87
N CYS A 140 -3.91 3.94 14.86
CA CYS A 140 -4.05 2.50 15.02
C CYS A 140 -3.27 1.77 13.94
N GLY A 141 -2.96 0.48 14.17
CA GLY A 141 -2.20 -0.34 13.24
C GLY A 141 -2.99 -0.89 12.04
N ALA A 142 -4.17 -0.36 11.72
CA ALA A 142 -5.03 -0.93 10.68
C ALA A 142 -4.41 -0.90 9.27
N ARG A 143 -3.55 0.08 8.98
CA ARG A 143 -2.79 0.14 7.70
C ARG A 143 -1.35 -0.36 7.81
N TYR A 144 -0.97 -0.90 8.97
CA TYR A 144 0.31 -1.59 9.12
C TYR A 144 0.24 -2.93 8.40
N VAL A 145 1.17 -3.15 7.46
CA VAL A 145 1.26 -4.40 6.70
C VAL A 145 2.59 -5.06 6.99
N SER A 146 2.56 -6.24 7.60
CA SER A 146 3.76 -7.05 7.82
C SER A 146 4.12 -7.85 6.57
N THR A 147 5.41 -8.19 6.42
CA THR A 147 5.89 -9.04 5.34
C THR A 147 5.36 -8.56 3.97
N VAL A 148 5.66 -7.31 3.62
CA VAL A 148 5.22 -6.73 2.34
C VAL A 148 5.75 -7.57 1.19
N THR A 149 4.83 -8.08 0.37
CA THR A 149 5.13 -8.91 -0.82
C THR A 149 4.86 -8.15 -2.13
N ARG A 150 4.04 -7.10 -2.08
CA ARG A 150 3.69 -6.34 -3.27
C ARG A 150 3.36 -4.89 -2.94
N VAL A 151 3.87 -3.99 -3.78
CA VAL A 151 3.44 -2.59 -3.89
C VAL A 151 2.94 -2.39 -5.32
N TRP A 152 1.65 -2.21 -5.50
CA TRP A 152 1.04 -1.89 -6.78
C TRP A 152 0.76 -0.38 -6.84
N VAL A 153 1.13 0.26 -7.94
CA VAL A 153 0.92 1.69 -8.19
C VAL A 153 -0.02 1.85 -9.37
N GLY A 154 -1.04 2.72 -9.26
CA GLY A 154 -1.92 2.96 -10.40
C GLY A 154 -2.89 4.11 -10.18
N ALA A 155 -3.47 4.60 -11.28
CA ALA A 155 -4.52 5.59 -11.22
C ALA A 155 -5.85 4.96 -10.80
N TRP A 156 -6.54 5.57 -9.84
CA TRP A 156 -7.92 5.19 -9.56
C TRP A 156 -8.79 5.51 -10.77
N GLN A 157 -9.47 4.51 -11.31
CA GLN A 157 -10.47 4.67 -12.35
C GLN A 157 -11.83 4.33 -11.76
N GLU A 158 -12.74 5.30 -11.79
CA GLU A 158 -14.12 5.04 -11.44
C GLU A 158 -14.77 4.29 -12.61
N GLU A 159 -15.12 3.03 -12.41
CA GLU A 159 -16.06 2.35 -13.29
C GLU A 159 -17.43 2.99 -13.06
N VAL A 160 -17.78 3.96 -13.90
CA VAL A 160 -19.14 4.50 -13.92
C VAL A 160 -20.05 3.34 -14.38
N PRO A 161 -20.90 2.79 -13.50
CA PRO A 161 -21.85 1.75 -13.94
C PRO A 161 -22.67 2.30 -15.09
N ALA A 162 -22.79 1.54 -16.16
CA ALA A 162 -23.62 1.92 -17.30
C ALA A 162 -24.94 2.44 -16.76
N ARG A 163 -25.26 3.71 -17.05
CA ARG A 163 -26.47 4.35 -16.56
C ARG A 163 -27.63 3.40 -16.80
N LEU A 164 -28.30 2.96 -15.74
CA LEU A 164 -29.58 2.31 -15.86
C LEU A 164 -30.42 3.23 -16.72
N GLY A 165 -30.79 2.80 -17.92
CA GLY A 165 -31.62 3.58 -18.82
C GLY A 165 -32.87 4.05 -18.07
N PRO A 166 -33.50 5.16 -18.47
CA PRO A 166 -34.68 5.66 -17.79
C PRO A 166 -35.70 4.52 -17.71
N SER A 167 -36.06 4.15 -16.49
CA SER A 167 -37.10 3.15 -16.24
C SER A 167 -38.38 3.64 -16.91
N SER A 168 -38.85 2.93 -17.92
CA SER A 168 -40.11 3.16 -18.60
C SER A 168 -41.28 2.65 -17.73
N GLU A 169 -41.46 3.26 -16.54
CA GLU A 169 -42.62 2.96 -15.73
C GLU A 169 -43.04 4.21 -14.94
N GLY A 170 -44.15 4.76 -15.33
CA GLY A 170 -44.77 5.87 -14.59
C GLY A 170 -45.79 6.66 -15.37
N LYS A 171 -46.57 5.99 -16.24
CA LYS A 171 -47.82 6.60 -16.75
C LYS A 171 -48.78 6.72 -15.59
N ARG A 172 -48.72 7.79 -14.82
CA ARG A 172 -49.76 8.13 -13.84
C ARG A 172 -51.01 8.54 -14.61
N ILE A 173 -52.01 7.68 -14.52
CA ILE A 173 -53.37 7.97 -14.95
C ILE A 173 -53.99 8.88 -13.88
N TYR A 174 -54.06 10.19 -14.17
CA TYR A 174 -54.91 11.11 -13.37
C TYR A 174 -56.36 10.85 -13.78
N HIS A 175 -57.11 10.16 -12.94
CA HIS A 175 -58.57 10.18 -13.01
C HIS A 175 -59.03 11.55 -12.45
N GLY A 176 -59.52 12.38 -13.36
CA GLY A 176 -60.26 13.58 -13.02
C GLY A 176 -61.57 13.20 -12.34
N ALA A 177 -61.71 13.59 -11.10
CA ALA A 177 -63.03 13.62 -10.44
C ALA A 177 -63.68 14.97 -10.73
N SER A 178 -64.64 14.97 -11.61
CA SER A 178 -65.59 16.06 -11.78
C SER A 178 -66.49 16.13 -10.56
N HIS A 179 -66.49 17.18 -9.81
CA HIS A 179 -67.56 17.52 -8.87
C HIS A 179 -68.32 18.70 -9.41
N ASN A 180 -69.49 18.39 -9.93
CA ASN A 180 -70.59 19.32 -10.09
C ASN A 180 -71.36 19.39 -8.76
N ALA A 181 -71.64 20.59 -8.27
CA ALA A 181 -72.79 20.91 -7.39
C ALA A 181 -72.93 22.42 -7.30
N LEU A 182 -74.00 22.91 -7.79
CA LEU A 182 -75.03 23.83 -7.29
C LEU A 182 -74.52 24.98 -6.45
#